data_e7fa13daa4b7a4d5e48d16122da50cb8
#
_entry.id   e7fa13daa4b7a4d5e48d16122da50cb8
#
_cell.length_a   1.000
_cell.length_b   1.000
_cell.length_c   1.000
_cell.angle_alpha   90.00
_cell.angle_beta   90.00
_cell.angle_gamma   90.00
#
_symmetry.space_group_name_H-M   'P 1'
#
loop_
_entity.id
_entity.type
_entity.pdbx_description
1 polymer ?
#
loop_
_entity_poly.entity_id
_entity_poly.type
_entity_poly.pdbx_seq_one_letter_code
_entity_poly.pdbx_strand_id
1 'polypeptide(L)'
;MKKIATIILLLVSLSTFSQGSLADTSIRNVRISFHYSRENFPDSWQSSPINATGEQMASSETQRSKAVIVKALSKYPAAAFEKDLSVVYFLKSMQFYEVGYGGTNSTDALYLTNNGIAAGYNDLYLEQTFHHEYSSILYRNHPSFLDEDGWKNANIPGFDYNDPENGVGAIRNKQSSQDLDTILCKKGFLTQYSLSGMENDINTFAQNIFSPSAGFWEIVDQYPRIKKKVLLLIEFYYKINPLFTENYFRILNK
;
A
#
# COMPACT_ATOMS: atom_id res chain seq x y z
N MET A 1 40.44 -39.15 56.06
CA MET A 1 39.24 -39.01 55.30
C MET A 1 39.29 -37.70 54.51
N LYS A 2 39.60 -37.76 53.18
CA LYS A 2 39.71 -36.59 52.32
C LYS A 2 38.32 -36.35 51.68
N LYS A 3 37.69 -35.19 51.91
CA LYS A 3 36.46 -34.77 51.27
C LYS A 3 36.78 -34.20 49.87
N ILE A 4 36.27 -34.86 48.81
CA ILE A 4 36.36 -34.38 47.47
C ILE A 4 35.16 -33.46 47.28
N ALA A 5 35.39 -32.18 46.97
CA ALA A 5 34.35 -31.23 46.59
C ALA A 5 34.16 -31.28 45.07
N THR A 6 33.00 -31.75 44.64
CA THR A 6 32.61 -31.75 43.21
C THR A 6 32.08 -30.37 42.83
N ILE A 7 32.81 -29.66 41.97
CA ILE A 7 32.38 -28.38 41.38
C ILE A 7 31.51 -28.73 40.16
N ILE A 8 30.22 -28.43 40.25
CA ILE A 8 29.29 -28.49 39.09
C ILE A 8 29.44 -27.20 38.32
N LEU A 9 30.01 -27.27 37.11
CA LEU A 9 30.10 -26.18 36.18
C LEU A 9 28.75 -26.07 35.44
N LEU A 10 27.96 -25.06 35.76
CA LEU A 10 26.72 -24.73 35.01
C LEU A 10 27.12 -24.03 33.71
N LEU A 11 27.07 -24.75 32.60
CA LEU A 11 27.16 -24.17 31.26
C LEU A 11 25.85 -23.44 30.94
N VAL A 12 25.84 -22.12 31.10
CA VAL A 12 24.78 -21.26 30.57
C VAL A 12 25.02 -21.11 29.07
N SER A 13 24.25 -21.82 28.26
CA SER A 13 24.21 -21.59 26.81
C SER A 13 23.56 -20.25 26.55
N LEU A 14 24.34 -19.23 26.24
CA LEU A 14 23.88 -17.99 25.64
C LEU A 14 23.37 -18.31 24.23
N SER A 15 22.06 -18.47 24.08
CA SER A 15 21.42 -18.42 22.78
C SER A 15 21.58 -17.00 22.23
N THR A 16 22.52 -16.82 21.32
CA THR A 16 22.59 -15.61 20.49
C THR A 16 21.35 -15.57 19.65
N PHE A 17 20.39 -14.70 20.00
CA PHE A 17 19.35 -14.27 19.10
C PHE A 17 20.05 -13.66 17.89
N SER A 18 20.06 -14.36 16.77
CA SER A 18 20.41 -13.78 15.49
C SER A 18 19.51 -12.58 15.26
N GLN A 19 20.06 -11.37 15.31
CA GLN A 19 19.37 -10.20 14.81
C GLN A 19 19.02 -10.49 13.35
N GLY A 20 17.72 -10.56 13.05
CA GLY A 20 17.25 -10.79 11.69
C GLY A 20 17.92 -9.77 10.77
N SER A 21 18.63 -10.27 9.76
CA SER A 21 19.33 -9.44 8.78
C SER A 21 18.30 -8.52 8.08
N LEU A 22 18.58 -7.22 8.07
CA LEU A 22 17.90 -6.22 7.23
C LEU A 22 18.26 -6.38 5.74
N ALA A 23 18.73 -7.58 5.34
CA ALA A 23 19.16 -7.83 3.98
C ALA A 23 18.02 -7.67 2.99
N ASP A 24 18.28 -6.87 1.96
CA ASP A 24 17.41 -6.73 0.79
C ASP A 24 17.13 -8.10 0.18
N THR A 25 15.94 -8.26 -0.39
CA THR A 25 15.53 -9.47 -1.11
C THR A 25 14.87 -9.09 -2.43
N SER A 26 14.86 -9.99 -3.40
CA SER A 26 14.15 -9.79 -4.66
C SER A 26 13.11 -10.87 -4.89
N ILE A 27 11.92 -10.46 -5.32
CA ILE A 27 10.80 -11.34 -5.63
C ILE A 27 10.21 -10.89 -6.97
N ARG A 28 10.17 -11.80 -7.95
CA ARG A 28 9.66 -11.49 -9.28
C ARG A 28 10.30 -10.23 -9.90
N ASN A 29 11.62 -10.08 -9.77
CA ASN A 29 12.42 -8.92 -10.20
C ASN A 29 12.14 -7.61 -9.45
N VAL A 30 11.25 -7.61 -8.46
CA VAL A 30 11.05 -6.46 -7.56
C VAL A 30 11.98 -6.57 -6.37
N ARG A 31 12.83 -5.59 -6.14
CA ARG A 31 13.67 -5.50 -4.94
C ARG A 31 12.83 -5.04 -3.75
N ILE A 32 12.97 -5.70 -2.62
CA ILE A 32 12.36 -5.26 -1.36
C ILE A 32 13.50 -4.84 -0.44
N SER A 33 13.53 -3.57 -0.08
CA SER A 33 14.57 -2.97 0.76
C SER A 33 14.01 -2.60 2.12
N PHE A 34 14.72 -3.03 3.15
CA PHE A 34 14.42 -2.73 4.56
C PHE A 34 15.43 -1.77 5.17
N HIS A 35 16.35 -1.27 4.35
CA HIS A 35 17.34 -0.29 4.76
C HIS A 35 16.91 1.10 4.32
N TYR A 36 16.77 2.02 5.29
CA TYR A 36 16.48 3.42 4.99
C TYR A 36 17.79 4.20 4.82
N SER A 37 17.84 4.92 3.72
CA SER A 37 18.78 6.02 3.47
C SER A 37 17.99 7.16 2.84
N ARG A 38 18.40 8.40 3.03
CA ARG A 38 17.75 9.56 2.42
C ARG A 38 17.81 9.50 0.89
N GLU A 39 18.86 8.92 0.35
CA GLU A 39 19.09 8.71 -1.08
C GLU A 39 18.11 7.68 -1.69
N ASN A 40 17.33 6.97 -0.88
CA ASN A 40 16.24 6.14 -1.40
C ASN A 40 15.10 7.00 -1.98
N PHE A 41 14.91 8.22 -1.49
CA PHE A 41 13.97 9.17 -2.09
C PHE A 41 14.58 9.86 -3.32
N PRO A 42 13.76 10.17 -4.35
CA PRO A 42 14.20 10.99 -5.48
C PRO A 42 14.84 12.30 -5.01
N ASP A 43 15.89 12.77 -5.67
CA ASP A 43 16.59 14.02 -5.33
C ASP A 43 15.63 15.20 -5.26
N SER A 44 14.66 15.28 -6.18
CA SER A 44 13.64 16.33 -6.21
C SER A 44 12.74 16.36 -4.97
N TRP A 45 12.67 15.27 -4.21
CA TRP A 45 11.86 15.21 -2.98
C TRP A 45 12.64 15.65 -1.73
N GLN A 46 13.96 15.69 -1.82
CA GLN A 46 14.83 15.95 -0.67
C GLN A 46 14.96 17.43 -0.29
N SER A 47 14.40 18.32 -1.09
CA SER A 47 14.44 19.78 -0.87
C SER A 47 13.03 20.39 -0.79
N SER A 48 12.97 21.69 -0.39
CA SER A 48 11.73 22.46 -0.34
C SER A 48 11.05 22.47 -1.73
N PRO A 49 9.69 22.37 -1.79
CA PRO A 49 8.76 22.36 -0.65
C PRO A 49 8.49 20.99 -0.04
N ILE A 50 9.00 19.90 -0.64
CA ILE A 50 8.66 18.51 -0.26
C ILE A 50 9.35 18.12 1.05
N ASN A 51 10.68 18.32 1.15
CA ASN A 51 11.51 18.02 2.32
C ASN A 51 11.31 16.60 2.86
N ALA A 52 11.42 15.60 1.98
CA ALA A 52 11.24 14.20 2.33
C ALA A 52 12.17 13.76 3.47
N THR A 53 11.61 13.14 4.50
CA THR A 53 12.33 12.52 5.61
C THR A 53 11.74 11.15 5.94
N GLY A 54 12.53 10.28 6.58
CA GLY A 54 12.07 8.97 7.00
C GLY A 54 12.86 8.44 8.20
N GLU A 55 12.36 7.36 8.78
CA GLU A 55 13.02 6.64 9.86
C GLU A 55 13.18 5.16 9.49
N GLN A 56 14.28 4.56 9.97
CA GLN A 56 14.56 3.15 9.80
C GLN A 56 13.49 2.28 10.48
N MET A 57 12.92 1.31 9.75
CA MET A 57 12.00 0.31 10.29
C MET A 57 12.69 -0.60 11.30
N ALA A 58 11.96 -1.06 12.33
CA ALA A 58 12.48 -2.03 13.28
C ALA A 58 12.73 -3.39 12.59
N SER A 59 13.87 -4.02 12.89
CA SER A 59 14.25 -5.31 12.30
C SER A 59 13.26 -6.44 12.63
N SER A 60 12.55 -6.35 13.76
CA SER A 60 11.48 -7.29 14.15
C SER A 60 10.31 -7.33 13.17
N GLU A 61 10.09 -6.26 12.41
CA GLU A 61 8.99 -6.16 11.45
C GLU A 61 9.36 -6.68 10.03
N THR A 62 10.64 -6.97 9.79
CA THR A 62 11.16 -7.36 8.46
C THR A 62 10.47 -8.60 7.90
N GLN A 63 10.38 -9.67 8.68
CA GLN A 63 9.80 -10.93 8.22
C GLN A 63 8.31 -10.78 7.90
N ARG A 64 7.57 -10.05 8.75
CA ARG A 64 6.15 -9.79 8.54
C ARG A 64 5.92 -8.93 7.30
N SER A 65 6.65 -7.83 7.16
CA SER A 65 6.57 -6.95 5.99
C SER A 65 6.89 -7.71 4.70
N LYS A 66 7.94 -8.55 4.72
CA LYS A 66 8.30 -9.40 3.59
C LYS A 66 7.15 -10.36 3.22
N ALA A 67 6.56 -11.04 4.19
CA ALA A 67 5.47 -11.99 3.95
C ALA A 67 4.24 -11.29 3.33
N VAL A 68 3.89 -10.10 3.81
CA VAL A 68 2.78 -9.30 3.27
C VAL A 68 3.05 -8.91 1.81
N ILE A 69 4.28 -8.44 1.48
CA ILE A 69 4.59 -8.05 0.10
C ILE A 69 4.67 -9.26 -0.82
N VAL A 70 5.18 -10.41 -0.37
CA VAL A 70 5.12 -11.66 -1.16
C VAL A 70 3.68 -11.99 -1.53
N LYS A 71 2.76 -11.90 -0.55
CA LYS A 71 1.33 -12.11 -0.76
C LYS A 71 0.76 -11.09 -1.74
N ALA A 72 1.02 -9.79 -1.55
CA ALA A 72 0.55 -8.72 -2.44
C ALA A 72 1.04 -8.93 -3.88
N LEU A 73 2.34 -9.17 -4.08
CA LEU A 73 2.94 -9.44 -5.39
C LEU A 73 2.38 -10.71 -6.04
N SER A 74 1.99 -11.73 -5.27
CA SER A 74 1.42 -12.98 -5.81
C SER A 74 0.09 -12.77 -6.52
N LYS A 75 -0.62 -11.68 -6.21
CA LYS A 75 -1.90 -11.29 -6.82
C LYS A 75 -1.76 -10.64 -8.19
N TYR A 76 -0.57 -10.50 -8.72
CA TYR A 76 -0.33 -9.97 -10.06
C TYR A 76 0.41 -10.99 -10.92
N PRO A 77 0.15 -11.04 -12.24
CA PRO A 77 1.01 -11.77 -13.16
C PRO A 77 2.44 -11.21 -13.12
N ALA A 78 3.44 -12.07 -13.26
CA ALA A 78 4.84 -11.64 -13.22
C ALA A 78 5.15 -10.51 -14.25
N ALA A 79 4.59 -10.61 -15.45
CA ALA A 79 4.77 -9.60 -16.50
C ALA A 79 4.22 -8.20 -16.13
N ALA A 80 3.33 -8.07 -15.12
CA ALA A 80 2.82 -6.77 -14.70
C ALA A 80 3.87 -5.91 -13.98
N PHE A 81 4.98 -6.51 -13.49
CA PHE A 81 6.01 -5.77 -12.75
C PHE A 81 7.22 -5.39 -13.60
N GLU A 82 7.48 -6.09 -14.70
CA GLU A 82 8.75 -6.00 -15.43
C GLU A 82 9.09 -4.58 -15.90
N LYS A 83 8.09 -3.70 -16.05
CA LYS A 83 8.26 -2.33 -16.53
C LYS A 83 7.85 -1.26 -15.54
N ASP A 84 7.04 -1.62 -14.56
CA ASP A 84 6.32 -0.64 -13.75
C ASP A 84 6.77 -0.60 -12.29
N LEU A 85 7.48 -1.62 -11.78
CA LEU A 85 7.90 -1.65 -10.39
C LEU A 85 9.29 -2.27 -10.23
N SER A 86 10.25 -1.47 -9.80
CA SER A 86 11.64 -1.89 -9.55
C SER A 86 11.90 -2.20 -8.08
N VAL A 87 11.31 -1.44 -7.15
CA VAL A 87 11.63 -1.56 -5.73
C VAL A 87 10.48 -1.17 -4.81
N VAL A 88 10.40 -1.85 -3.67
CA VAL A 88 9.57 -1.49 -2.52
C VAL A 88 10.47 -1.21 -1.33
N TYR A 89 10.45 0.01 -0.81
CA TYR A 89 11.14 0.42 0.40
C TYR A 89 10.21 0.35 1.60
N PHE A 90 10.72 -0.20 2.72
CA PHE A 90 10.03 -0.16 4.00
C PHE A 90 10.73 0.78 4.97
N LEU A 91 9.96 1.69 5.56
CA LEU A 91 10.38 2.64 6.57
C LEU A 91 9.54 2.46 7.84
N LYS A 92 10.00 2.93 8.97
CA LYS A 92 9.17 3.04 10.19
C LYS A 92 8.14 4.15 10.04
N SER A 93 8.58 5.31 9.56
CA SER A 93 7.78 6.50 9.29
C SER A 93 8.40 7.29 8.13
N MET A 94 7.59 8.10 7.47
CA MET A 94 8.06 9.09 6.50
C MET A 94 7.18 10.33 6.53
N GLN A 95 7.75 11.47 6.12
CA GLN A 95 7.07 12.75 6.05
C GLN A 95 7.41 13.45 4.73
N PHE A 96 6.40 14.11 4.17
CA PHE A 96 6.50 15.00 3.02
C PHE A 96 5.64 16.22 3.32
N TYR A 97 6.10 17.41 2.98
CA TYR A 97 5.38 18.67 3.27
C TYR A 97 5.02 18.80 4.75
N GLU A 98 5.87 18.29 5.65
CA GLU A 98 5.68 18.28 7.12
C GLU A 98 4.49 17.42 7.61
N VAL A 99 3.91 16.56 6.76
CA VAL A 99 2.86 15.61 7.16
C VAL A 99 3.34 14.16 7.01
N GLY A 100 2.86 13.28 7.90
CA GLY A 100 3.16 11.87 7.88
C GLY A 100 2.38 11.12 6.80
N TYR A 101 3.04 10.20 6.11
CA TYR A 101 2.46 9.35 5.07
C TYR A 101 2.55 7.87 5.45
N GLY A 102 1.50 7.13 5.15
CA GLY A 102 1.49 5.66 5.28
C GLY A 102 2.14 4.96 4.10
N GLY A 103 1.95 5.50 2.90
CA GLY A 103 2.51 5.09 1.63
C GLY A 103 2.76 6.27 0.72
N THR A 104 3.64 6.11 -0.27
CA THR A 104 3.82 6.98 -1.43
C THR A 104 4.57 6.23 -2.52
N ASN A 105 4.65 6.81 -3.71
CA ASN A 105 5.27 6.17 -4.85
C ASN A 105 6.01 7.19 -5.73
N SER A 106 7.06 6.75 -6.40
CA SER A 106 7.72 7.47 -7.48
C SER A 106 7.40 6.85 -8.84
N THR A 107 8.25 7.02 -9.84
CA THR A 107 8.04 6.47 -11.19
C THR A 107 7.92 4.95 -11.19
N ASP A 108 8.76 4.26 -10.40
CA ASP A 108 8.90 2.81 -10.38
C ASP A 108 9.22 2.25 -8.97
N ALA A 109 9.07 3.07 -7.93
CA ALA A 109 9.35 2.68 -6.56
C ALA A 109 8.16 2.97 -5.64
N LEU A 110 7.91 2.05 -4.70
CA LEU A 110 6.97 2.22 -3.60
C LEU A 110 7.72 2.48 -2.29
N TYR A 111 7.16 3.36 -1.47
CA TYR A 111 7.64 3.64 -0.12
C TYR A 111 6.50 3.38 0.84
N LEU A 112 6.67 2.40 1.72
CA LEU A 112 5.63 1.94 2.64
C LEU A 112 6.12 2.10 4.08
N THR A 113 5.23 2.50 4.98
CA THR A 113 5.59 2.56 6.40
C THR A 113 5.04 1.38 7.17
N ASN A 114 5.83 0.92 8.16
CA ASN A 114 5.41 -0.07 9.13
C ASN A 114 6.02 0.24 10.50
N ASN A 115 5.22 0.78 11.41
CA ASN A 115 5.60 1.04 12.81
C ASN A 115 5.04 -0.02 13.78
N GLY A 116 4.69 -1.21 13.26
CA GLY A 116 4.19 -2.34 14.05
C GLY A 116 2.68 -2.37 14.26
N ILE A 117 2.17 -3.56 14.62
CA ILE A 117 0.72 -3.81 14.79
C ILE A 117 0.12 -2.90 15.87
N ALA A 118 0.83 -2.67 16.97
CA ALA A 118 0.35 -1.83 18.06
C ALA A 118 0.11 -0.36 17.64
N ALA A 119 0.76 0.09 16.57
CA ALA A 119 0.57 1.40 15.98
C ALA A 119 -0.45 1.40 14.81
N GLY A 120 -1.18 0.30 14.61
CA GLY A 120 -2.21 0.18 13.56
C GLY A 120 -1.74 -0.44 12.24
N TYR A 121 -0.45 -0.72 12.09
CA TYR A 121 0.11 -1.27 10.85
C TYR A 121 -0.08 -2.80 10.79
N ASN A 122 -1.35 -3.26 10.70
CA ASN A 122 -1.67 -4.67 10.54
C ASN A 122 -1.41 -5.15 9.09
N ASP A 123 -1.51 -6.46 8.86
CA ASP A 123 -1.17 -7.05 7.56
C ASP A 123 -2.11 -6.60 6.45
N LEU A 124 -3.41 -6.41 6.74
CA LEU A 124 -4.37 -5.89 5.77
C LEU A 124 -4.02 -4.46 5.36
N TYR A 125 -3.70 -3.60 6.34
CA TYR A 125 -3.29 -2.22 6.08
C TYR A 125 -2.05 -2.17 5.17
N LEU A 126 -1.01 -2.95 5.49
CA LEU A 126 0.22 -2.98 4.69
C LEU A 126 -0.03 -3.47 3.26
N GLU A 127 -0.83 -4.52 3.11
CA GLU A 127 -1.18 -5.07 1.81
C GLU A 127 -2.04 -4.08 1.00
N GLN A 128 -3.02 -3.45 1.61
CA GLN A 128 -3.85 -2.42 0.98
C GLN A 128 -3.01 -1.21 0.55
N THR A 129 -2.09 -0.74 1.41
CA THR A 129 -1.19 0.36 1.05
C THR A 129 -0.31 0.01 -0.16
N PHE A 130 0.20 -1.23 -0.25
CA PHE A 130 0.92 -1.67 -1.45
C PHE A 130 0.05 -1.52 -2.71
N HIS A 131 -1.18 -2.03 -2.70
CA HIS A 131 -2.07 -1.97 -3.85
C HIS A 131 -2.48 -0.53 -4.19
N HIS A 132 -2.69 0.31 -3.19
CA HIS A 132 -2.97 1.73 -3.34
C HIS A 132 -1.84 2.43 -4.12
N GLU A 133 -0.62 2.32 -3.64
CA GLU A 133 0.53 3.00 -4.23
C GLU A 133 0.92 2.41 -5.60
N TYR A 134 0.81 1.10 -5.77
CA TYR A 134 1.10 0.47 -7.05
C TYR A 134 0.05 0.82 -8.12
N SER A 135 -1.20 1.01 -7.72
CA SER A 135 -2.25 1.52 -8.62
C SER A 135 -1.91 2.88 -9.20
N SER A 136 -1.32 3.80 -8.40
CA SER A 136 -0.83 5.08 -8.90
C SER A 136 0.20 4.94 -10.02
N ILE A 137 1.18 4.05 -9.85
CA ILE A 137 2.19 3.80 -10.88
C ILE A 137 1.52 3.27 -12.15
N LEU A 138 0.67 2.26 -12.03
CA LEU A 138 -0.02 1.67 -13.18
C LEU A 138 -0.92 2.68 -13.89
N TYR A 139 -1.66 3.50 -13.16
CA TYR A 139 -2.52 4.54 -13.74
C TYR A 139 -1.70 5.58 -14.51
N ARG A 140 -0.58 6.06 -13.95
CA ARG A 140 0.28 7.02 -14.64
C ARG A 140 0.97 6.44 -15.88
N ASN A 141 1.34 5.16 -15.85
CA ASN A 141 2.01 4.50 -16.97
C ASN A 141 1.04 4.08 -18.07
N HIS A 142 -0.25 3.91 -17.76
CA HIS A 142 -1.29 3.45 -18.68
C HIS A 142 -2.54 4.36 -18.68
N PRO A 143 -2.41 5.69 -18.83
CA PRO A 143 -3.52 6.63 -18.62
C PRO A 143 -4.70 6.39 -19.58
N SER A 144 -4.44 5.89 -20.80
CA SER A 144 -5.48 5.60 -21.79
C SER A 144 -6.30 4.33 -21.50
N PHE A 145 -5.92 3.54 -20.48
CA PHE A 145 -6.64 2.31 -20.17
C PHE A 145 -7.87 2.55 -19.29
N LEU A 146 -7.89 3.64 -18.51
CA LEU A 146 -9.03 4.02 -17.69
C LEU A 146 -9.97 4.94 -18.47
N ASP A 147 -11.28 4.67 -18.40
CA ASP A 147 -12.32 5.62 -18.80
C ASP A 147 -12.54 6.65 -17.68
N GLU A 148 -11.74 7.73 -17.71
CA GLU A 148 -11.82 8.80 -16.69
C GLU A 148 -13.17 9.52 -16.68
N ASP A 149 -13.77 9.75 -17.85
CA ASP A 149 -15.08 10.40 -17.95
C ASP A 149 -16.15 9.50 -17.36
N GLY A 150 -16.12 8.20 -17.67
CA GLY A 150 -16.98 7.20 -17.04
C GLY A 150 -16.80 7.13 -15.52
N TRP A 151 -15.55 7.28 -15.04
CA TRP A 151 -15.24 7.33 -13.61
C TRP A 151 -15.83 8.54 -12.91
N LYS A 152 -15.61 9.75 -13.45
CA LYS A 152 -16.18 11.01 -12.95
C LYS A 152 -17.70 11.00 -12.98
N ASN A 153 -18.29 10.49 -14.07
CA ASN A 153 -19.75 10.37 -14.24
C ASN A 153 -20.39 9.31 -13.31
N ALA A 154 -19.60 8.45 -12.67
CA ALA A 154 -20.10 7.55 -11.64
C ALA A 154 -20.32 8.25 -10.30
N ASN A 155 -19.78 9.45 -10.07
CA ASN A 155 -20.02 10.27 -8.89
C ASN A 155 -21.45 10.86 -8.91
N ILE A 156 -21.85 11.45 -7.77
CA ILE A 156 -23.08 12.26 -7.77
C ILE A 156 -22.96 13.44 -8.75
N PRO A 157 -24.05 13.86 -9.39
CA PRO A 157 -24.03 15.03 -10.27
C PRO A 157 -23.49 16.27 -9.56
N GLY A 158 -22.63 17.02 -10.26
CA GLY A 158 -22.06 18.27 -9.75
C GLY A 158 -20.88 18.09 -8.79
N PHE A 159 -20.42 16.86 -8.54
CA PHE A 159 -19.17 16.64 -7.80
C PHE A 159 -17.98 16.79 -8.75
N ASP A 160 -16.97 17.50 -8.27
CA ASP A 160 -15.66 17.61 -8.92
C ASP A 160 -14.54 17.40 -7.89
N TYR A 161 -13.44 16.77 -8.32
CA TYR A 161 -12.24 16.60 -7.50
C TYR A 161 -11.45 17.91 -7.50
N ASN A 162 -11.59 18.70 -6.44
CA ASN A 162 -11.03 20.05 -6.35
C ASN A 162 -9.96 20.20 -5.27
N ASP A 163 -9.24 19.12 -4.90
CA ASP A 163 -8.11 19.25 -3.98
C ASP A 163 -6.81 19.58 -4.75
N PRO A 164 -6.37 20.86 -4.75
CA PRO A 164 -5.15 21.27 -5.44
C PRO A 164 -3.88 20.67 -4.82
N GLU A 165 -3.97 20.15 -3.58
CA GLU A 165 -2.86 19.54 -2.85
C GLU A 165 -2.84 18.01 -2.99
N ASN A 166 -3.68 17.44 -3.84
CA ASN A 166 -3.74 15.99 -4.17
C ASN A 166 -3.63 15.09 -2.94
N GLY A 167 -4.50 15.28 -1.94
CA GLY A 167 -4.57 14.49 -0.72
C GLY A 167 -3.75 15.02 0.47
N VAL A 168 -2.74 15.87 0.26
CA VAL A 168 -1.98 16.49 1.37
C VAL A 168 -2.91 17.31 2.26
N GLY A 169 -3.81 18.10 1.64
CA GLY A 169 -4.83 18.87 2.35
C GLY A 169 -5.76 17.99 3.17
N ALA A 170 -6.18 16.85 2.64
CA ALA A 170 -7.01 15.89 3.37
C ALA A 170 -6.28 15.33 4.61
N ILE A 171 -4.99 15.01 4.49
CA ILE A 171 -4.18 14.54 5.63
C ILE A 171 -4.06 15.62 6.70
N ARG A 172 -3.70 16.86 6.32
CA ARG A 172 -3.57 18.00 7.25
C ARG A 172 -4.88 18.27 8.00
N ASN A 173 -6.01 18.16 7.31
CA ASN A 173 -7.33 18.43 7.86
C ASN A 173 -7.96 17.22 8.57
N LYS A 174 -7.23 16.10 8.73
CA LYS A 174 -7.74 14.83 9.31
C LYS A 174 -8.98 14.29 8.58
N GLN A 175 -9.01 14.46 7.26
CA GLN A 175 -10.07 14.00 6.35
C GLN A 175 -9.59 12.86 5.46
N SER A 176 -8.64 12.06 5.95
CA SER A 176 -7.99 10.97 5.20
C SER A 176 -8.38 9.56 5.71
N SER A 177 -9.58 9.41 6.32
CA SER A 177 -10.05 8.09 6.74
C SER A 177 -10.17 7.15 5.54
N GLN A 178 -9.68 5.92 5.72
CA GLN A 178 -9.76 4.81 4.76
C GLN A 178 -10.88 3.82 5.11
N ASP A 179 -11.68 4.11 6.14
CA ASP A 179 -12.82 3.28 6.51
C ASP A 179 -13.93 3.37 5.46
N LEU A 180 -14.55 2.24 5.15
CA LEU A 180 -15.70 2.18 4.23
C LEU A 180 -16.88 2.96 4.84
N ASP A 181 -17.42 3.91 4.07
CA ASP A 181 -18.52 4.78 4.49
C ASP A 181 -19.73 4.61 3.56
N THR A 182 -20.81 4.02 4.08
CA THR A 182 -22.03 3.76 3.30
C THR A 182 -22.77 5.02 2.88
N ILE A 183 -22.56 6.17 3.57
CA ILE A 183 -23.12 7.47 3.15
C ILE A 183 -22.37 7.97 1.90
N LEU A 184 -21.05 7.82 1.90
CA LEU A 184 -20.21 8.17 0.76
C LEU A 184 -20.42 7.20 -0.41
N CYS A 185 -20.68 5.91 -0.14
CA CYS A 185 -20.97 4.92 -1.18
C CYS A 185 -22.20 5.30 -2.04
N LYS A 186 -23.24 5.92 -1.45
CA LYS A 186 -24.37 6.48 -2.19
C LYS A 186 -23.97 7.57 -3.18
N LYS A 187 -22.88 8.26 -2.90
CA LYS A 187 -22.32 9.35 -3.71
C LYS A 187 -21.29 8.87 -4.73
N GLY A 188 -20.83 7.61 -4.65
CA GLY A 188 -19.85 7.02 -5.55
C GLY A 188 -18.44 6.93 -4.96
N PHE A 189 -18.25 7.08 -3.65
CA PHE A 189 -16.96 7.05 -2.97
C PHE A 189 -16.95 5.98 -1.88
N LEU A 190 -15.83 5.27 -1.75
CA LEU A 190 -15.69 4.23 -0.71
C LEU A 190 -15.38 4.82 0.67
N THR A 191 -14.52 5.83 0.72
CA THR A 191 -13.95 6.39 1.95
C THR A 191 -13.92 7.91 1.90
N GLN A 192 -13.64 8.54 3.03
CA GLN A 192 -13.45 9.99 3.07
C GLN A 192 -12.24 10.42 2.22
N TYR A 193 -11.15 9.64 2.24
CA TYR A 193 -9.94 9.95 1.46
C TYR A 193 -10.17 9.93 -0.05
N SER A 194 -11.12 9.12 -0.53
CA SER A 194 -11.54 9.11 -1.94
C SER A 194 -12.01 10.46 -2.48
N LEU A 195 -12.42 11.39 -1.61
CA LEU A 195 -12.88 12.72 -2.02
C LEU A 195 -11.72 13.67 -2.38
N SER A 196 -10.51 13.37 -1.95
CA SER A 196 -9.36 14.28 -2.05
C SER A 196 -8.73 14.36 -3.44
N GLY A 197 -9.05 13.44 -4.33
CA GLY A 197 -8.55 13.45 -5.70
C GLY A 197 -8.95 12.20 -6.47
N MET A 198 -9.00 12.31 -7.81
CA MET A 198 -9.40 11.18 -8.65
C MET A 198 -8.42 10.00 -8.53
N GLU A 199 -7.11 10.27 -8.46
CA GLU A 199 -6.09 9.23 -8.27
C GLU A 199 -6.26 8.54 -6.92
N ASN A 200 -6.49 9.28 -5.82
CA ASN A 200 -6.73 8.72 -4.49
C ASN A 200 -8.01 7.88 -4.45
N ASP A 201 -9.03 8.30 -5.19
CA ASP A 201 -10.27 7.53 -5.32
C ASP A 201 -10.03 6.22 -6.08
N ILE A 202 -9.36 6.25 -7.24
CA ILE A 202 -8.96 5.05 -8.00
C ILE A 202 -8.17 4.10 -7.10
N ASN A 203 -7.19 4.61 -6.38
CA ASN A 203 -6.32 3.81 -5.50
C ASN A 203 -7.09 3.18 -4.34
N THR A 204 -8.08 3.88 -3.78
CA THR A 204 -8.96 3.33 -2.74
C THR A 204 -9.80 2.15 -3.26
N PHE A 205 -10.25 2.22 -4.51
CA PHE A 205 -10.90 1.08 -5.15
C PHE A 205 -9.91 -0.05 -5.43
N ALA A 206 -8.71 0.27 -5.92
CA ALA A 206 -7.67 -0.72 -6.21
C ALA A 206 -7.26 -1.52 -4.96
N GLN A 207 -6.98 -0.84 -3.84
CA GLN A 207 -6.65 -1.54 -2.59
C GLN A 207 -7.75 -2.51 -2.16
N ASN A 208 -9.02 -2.17 -2.39
CA ASN A 208 -10.15 -2.99 -1.97
C ASN A 208 -10.49 -4.13 -2.96
N ILE A 209 -10.28 -3.98 -4.27
CA ILE A 209 -10.47 -5.13 -5.18
C ILE A 209 -9.39 -6.20 -5.00
N PHE A 210 -8.15 -5.81 -4.66
CA PHE A 210 -7.05 -6.75 -4.40
C PHE A 210 -7.05 -7.30 -2.97
N SER A 211 -7.37 -6.48 -1.97
CA SER A 211 -7.37 -6.85 -0.55
C SER A 211 -8.59 -6.24 0.14
N PRO A 212 -9.78 -6.84 -0.04
CA PRO A 212 -11.03 -6.25 0.37
C PRO A 212 -11.12 -6.07 1.89
N SER A 213 -11.55 -4.89 2.32
CA SER A 213 -12.06 -4.67 3.65
C SER A 213 -13.36 -5.48 3.86
N ALA A 214 -13.67 -5.82 5.11
CA ALA A 214 -14.90 -6.54 5.42
C ALA A 214 -16.14 -5.80 4.85
N GLY A 215 -17.01 -6.53 4.17
CA GLY A 215 -18.23 -5.98 3.56
C GLY A 215 -18.02 -5.25 2.22
N PHE A 216 -16.80 -5.21 1.68
CA PHE A 216 -16.55 -4.49 0.42
C PHE A 216 -17.40 -5.02 -0.76
N TRP A 217 -17.45 -6.34 -0.97
CA TRP A 217 -18.20 -6.91 -2.09
C TRP A 217 -19.71 -6.75 -1.92
N GLU A 218 -20.23 -6.76 -0.68
CA GLU A 218 -21.62 -6.45 -0.38
C GLU A 218 -21.94 -4.98 -0.75
N ILE A 219 -21.02 -4.06 -0.46
CA ILE A 219 -21.13 -2.65 -0.88
C ILE A 219 -21.14 -2.54 -2.41
N VAL A 220 -20.26 -3.25 -3.11
CA VAL A 220 -20.24 -3.28 -4.59
C VAL A 220 -21.58 -3.74 -5.16
N ASP A 221 -22.16 -4.78 -4.58
CA ASP A 221 -23.43 -5.33 -5.07
C ASP A 221 -24.63 -4.44 -4.71
N GLN A 222 -24.56 -3.68 -3.60
CA GLN A 222 -25.63 -2.83 -3.12
C GLN A 222 -25.65 -1.43 -3.76
N TYR A 223 -24.48 -0.83 -4.08
CA TYR A 223 -24.39 0.56 -4.54
C TYR A 223 -24.03 0.65 -6.03
N PRO A 224 -24.98 1.04 -6.92
CA PRO A 224 -24.74 1.04 -8.37
C PRO A 224 -23.57 1.91 -8.82
N ARG A 225 -23.30 3.06 -8.15
CA ARG A 225 -22.19 3.95 -8.45
C ARG A 225 -20.85 3.31 -8.14
N ILE A 226 -20.76 2.61 -7.00
CA ILE A 226 -19.58 1.85 -6.59
C ILE A 226 -19.35 0.69 -7.57
N LYS A 227 -20.40 -0.06 -7.90
CA LYS A 227 -20.32 -1.15 -8.89
C LYS A 227 -19.81 -0.66 -10.23
N LYS A 228 -20.31 0.51 -10.71
CA LYS A 228 -19.85 1.10 -11.98
C LYS A 228 -18.35 1.38 -11.93
N LYS A 229 -17.82 2.00 -10.86
CA LYS A 229 -16.38 2.26 -10.70
C LYS A 229 -15.56 1.00 -10.61
N VAL A 230 -16.03 -0.02 -9.87
CA VAL A 230 -15.35 -1.32 -9.80
C VAL A 230 -15.23 -1.95 -11.19
N LEU A 231 -16.29 -1.91 -12.01
CA LEU A 231 -16.24 -2.46 -13.37
C LEU A 231 -15.27 -1.67 -14.28
N LEU A 232 -15.24 -0.34 -14.20
CA LEU A 232 -14.28 0.50 -14.92
C LEU A 232 -12.84 0.20 -14.51
N LEU A 233 -12.59 -0.02 -13.22
CA LEU A 233 -11.27 -0.36 -12.72
C LEU A 233 -10.86 -1.79 -13.13
N ILE A 234 -11.78 -2.74 -13.12
CA ILE A 234 -11.53 -4.09 -13.63
C ILE A 234 -11.19 -4.05 -15.12
N GLU A 235 -11.88 -3.23 -15.91
CA GLU A 235 -11.55 -3.03 -17.32
C GLU A 235 -10.15 -2.44 -17.50
N PHE A 236 -9.75 -1.45 -16.69
CA PHE A 236 -8.40 -0.91 -16.66
C PHE A 236 -7.35 -2.01 -16.41
N TYR A 237 -7.53 -2.82 -15.37
CA TYR A 237 -6.61 -3.92 -15.06
C TYR A 237 -6.65 -5.02 -16.12
N TYR A 238 -7.80 -5.30 -16.72
CA TYR A 238 -7.92 -6.27 -17.82
C TYR A 238 -7.09 -5.87 -19.05
N LYS A 239 -7.01 -4.58 -19.36
CA LYS A 239 -6.14 -4.05 -20.44
C LYS A 239 -4.66 -4.19 -20.12
N ILE A 240 -4.27 -4.17 -18.84
CA ILE A 240 -2.91 -4.48 -18.40
C ILE A 240 -2.64 -5.98 -18.58
N ASN A 241 -3.56 -6.83 -18.11
CA ASN A 241 -3.46 -8.28 -18.26
C ASN A 241 -4.85 -8.95 -18.24
N PRO A 242 -5.19 -9.79 -19.25
CA PRO A 242 -6.50 -10.43 -19.36
C PRO A 242 -6.90 -11.39 -18.22
N LEU A 243 -5.98 -11.73 -17.31
CA LEU A 243 -6.31 -12.49 -16.10
C LEU A 243 -7.17 -11.69 -15.11
N PHE A 244 -7.09 -10.36 -15.14
CA PHE A 244 -7.82 -9.47 -14.22
C PHE A 244 -9.30 -9.33 -14.61
N THR A 245 -10.07 -10.37 -14.37
CA THR A 245 -11.53 -10.39 -14.56
C THR A 245 -12.26 -10.12 -13.24
N GLU A 246 -13.56 -9.79 -13.30
CA GLU A 246 -14.38 -9.68 -12.07
C GLU A 246 -14.34 -10.96 -11.24
N ASN A 247 -14.44 -12.12 -11.90
CA ASN A 247 -14.35 -13.41 -11.21
C ASN A 247 -13.00 -13.59 -10.51
N TYR A 248 -11.89 -13.17 -11.16
CA TYR A 248 -10.57 -13.19 -10.55
C TYR A 248 -10.56 -12.43 -9.21
N PHE A 249 -11.02 -11.19 -9.20
CA PHE A 249 -11.02 -10.37 -7.99
C PHE A 249 -11.97 -10.90 -6.91
N ARG A 250 -13.14 -11.41 -7.28
CA ARG A 250 -14.11 -11.97 -6.32
C ARG A 250 -13.63 -13.26 -5.63
N ILE A 251 -12.71 -14.02 -6.24
CA ILE A 251 -12.17 -15.25 -5.64
C ILE A 251 -10.77 -15.09 -5.04
N LEU A 252 -10.10 -13.97 -5.31
CA LEU A 252 -8.69 -13.76 -4.98
C LEU A 252 -8.37 -13.88 -3.48
N ASN A 253 -9.34 -13.65 -2.60
CA ASN A 253 -9.18 -13.66 -1.15
C ASN A 253 -10.13 -14.68 -0.47
N LYS A 254 -10.63 -15.67 -1.22
CA LYS A 254 -11.36 -16.83 -0.69
C LYS A 254 -10.37 -17.96 -0.43
#